data_3fc9f32df2109fce4f84b89320a5f145
#
_entry.id   3fc9f32df2109fce4f84b89320a5f145
#
_cell.length_a   1.000
_cell.length_b   1.000
_cell.length_c   1.000
_cell.angle_alpha   90.00
_cell.angle_beta   90.00
_cell.angle_gamma   90.00
#
_symmetry.space_group_name_H-M   'P 1'
#
loop_
_entity.id
_entity.type
_entity.pdbx_description
1 polymer ?
#
loop_
_entity_poly.entity_id
_entity_poly.type
_entity_poly.pdbx_seq_one_letter_code
_entity_poly.pdbx_strand_id
1 'polypeptide(L)'
;LGAGKVGVTLAAMLEYCDFCRDTFLADLRRPSIPDLPKLHFKSIDFTDDRRLESFIRGKDAVVSAAPFFLNQKIAAVCSKTKVAYFDLTEDVETTAAIRKLAKRSKTTFMPQCGLAPGAINIIGSSLAHELPSVRSLELRVGALPLYASNSMKYYLSWNTAGLINEYCRLSDMLYNGRRIQGKALEGIERLTLDGTEYEAFYTSGGVGTLCETYEGKIRDLNYKTIRYPGHRDLMKFLLYDLNLIDNRKVLTEIFDQEVPVTETDVVIIYVNVVGQDHEGIHQRSFAKKIYGDHLNGRRYSAIQLSTAAGIAGVLEIFSKGKLRSGFVKQEFIHLKEFLKTQWGSRIYSPDAGASVTDLVR
;
A
#
# COMPACT_ATOMS: atom_id res chain seq x y z
N LEU A 1 7.80 4.65 -12.80
CA LEU A 1 9.11 5.11 -12.32
C LEU A 1 9.50 4.32 -11.09
N GLY A 2 10.73 3.79 -11.04
CA GLY A 2 11.19 2.84 -10.03
C GLY A 2 11.03 1.38 -10.51
N ALA A 3 12.16 0.69 -10.71
CA ALA A 3 12.23 -0.70 -11.16
C ALA A 3 12.61 -1.64 -9.99
N GLY A 4 12.19 -1.29 -8.79
CA GLY A 4 12.26 -2.16 -7.62
C GLY A 4 11.23 -3.29 -7.68
N LYS A 5 11.14 -4.07 -6.60
CA LYS A 5 10.26 -5.25 -6.52
C LYS A 5 8.82 -4.95 -6.97
N VAL A 6 8.20 -3.90 -6.44
CA VAL A 6 6.80 -3.55 -6.77
C VAL A 6 6.65 -2.99 -8.18
N GLY A 7 7.58 -2.12 -8.63
CA GLY A 7 7.52 -1.54 -9.97
C GLY A 7 7.63 -2.60 -11.08
N VAL A 8 8.52 -3.58 -10.90
CA VAL A 8 8.65 -4.72 -11.82
C VAL A 8 7.39 -5.60 -11.81
N THR A 9 6.83 -5.86 -10.62
CA THR A 9 5.60 -6.65 -10.50
C THR A 9 4.43 -5.96 -11.18
N LEU A 10 4.27 -4.64 -10.96
CA LEU A 10 3.23 -3.86 -11.65
C LEU A 10 3.41 -3.91 -13.17
N ALA A 11 4.64 -3.73 -13.67
CA ALA A 11 4.91 -3.81 -15.10
C ALA A 11 4.53 -5.19 -15.67
N ALA A 12 4.85 -6.28 -14.95
CA ALA A 12 4.46 -7.64 -15.34
C ALA A 12 2.92 -7.83 -15.32
N MET A 13 2.22 -7.22 -14.38
CA MET A 13 0.75 -7.26 -14.32
C MET A 13 0.10 -6.47 -15.48
N LEU A 14 0.64 -5.30 -15.81
CA LEU A 14 0.12 -4.45 -16.87
C LEU A 14 0.27 -5.07 -18.26
N GLU A 15 1.19 -6.03 -18.45
CA GLU A 15 1.31 -6.81 -19.68
C GLU A 15 -0.01 -7.50 -20.07
N TYR A 16 -0.78 -7.96 -19.08
CA TYR A 16 -2.05 -8.67 -19.28
C TYR A 16 -3.28 -7.78 -19.25
N CYS A 17 -3.09 -6.46 -19.07
CA CYS A 17 -4.21 -5.53 -19.01
C CYS A 17 -4.55 -5.00 -20.40
N ASP A 18 -5.79 -5.21 -20.86
CA ASP A 18 -6.25 -4.72 -22.17
C ASP A 18 -6.25 -3.20 -22.25
N PHE A 19 -6.47 -2.50 -21.14
CA PHE A 19 -6.44 -1.05 -21.08
C PHE A 19 -5.04 -0.46 -21.23
N CYS A 20 -3.99 -1.26 -21.05
CA CYS A 20 -2.60 -0.82 -21.12
C CYS A 20 -1.97 -1.30 -22.44
N ARG A 21 -1.64 -0.37 -23.32
CA ARG A 21 -0.98 -0.66 -24.60
C ARG A 21 0.53 -0.80 -24.44
N ASP A 22 1.14 0.17 -23.75
CA ASP A 22 2.58 0.24 -23.53
C ASP A 22 2.92 0.61 -22.10
N THR A 23 3.88 -0.08 -21.51
CA THR A 23 4.44 0.21 -20.19
C THR A 23 5.88 0.69 -20.34
N PHE A 24 6.18 1.91 -19.89
CA PHE A 24 7.53 2.45 -19.89
C PHE A 24 8.10 2.42 -18.47
N LEU A 25 8.95 1.43 -18.20
CA LEU A 25 9.64 1.29 -16.92
C LEU A 25 10.94 2.08 -16.93
N ALA A 26 11.17 2.90 -15.92
CA ALA A 26 12.42 3.66 -15.81
C ALA A 26 13.04 3.53 -14.42
N ASP A 27 14.37 3.43 -14.41
CA ASP A 27 15.23 3.43 -13.21
C ASP A 27 16.67 3.75 -13.63
N LEU A 28 17.58 3.94 -12.68
CA LEU A 28 19.02 4.09 -12.95
C LEU A 28 19.61 2.82 -13.58
N ARG A 29 19.20 1.66 -13.09
CA ARG A 29 19.69 0.34 -13.54
C ARG A 29 18.56 -0.51 -14.09
N ARG A 30 18.83 -1.24 -15.18
CA ARG A 30 17.88 -2.21 -15.72
C ARG A 30 17.77 -3.40 -14.77
N PRO A 31 16.57 -3.71 -14.25
CA PRO A 31 16.36 -4.89 -13.44
C PRO A 31 16.37 -6.16 -14.32
N SER A 32 16.53 -7.32 -13.69
CA SER A 32 16.19 -8.58 -14.34
C SER A 32 14.68 -8.69 -14.44
N ILE A 33 14.15 -8.57 -15.65
CA ILE A 33 12.72 -8.69 -15.96
C ILE A 33 12.53 -9.69 -17.08
N PRO A 34 11.40 -10.42 -17.12
CA PRO A 34 11.04 -11.22 -18.29
C PRO A 34 10.95 -10.35 -19.54
N ASP A 35 11.10 -10.96 -20.70
CA ASP A 35 10.81 -10.29 -21.97
C ASP A 35 9.27 -10.16 -22.10
N LEU A 36 8.79 -8.92 -22.05
CA LEU A 36 7.38 -8.60 -22.06
C LEU A 36 7.13 -7.63 -23.23
N PRO A 37 6.30 -8.01 -24.23
CA PRO A 37 6.08 -7.23 -25.45
C PRO A 37 5.66 -5.77 -25.23
N LYS A 38 4.84 -5.49 -24.22
CA LYS A 38 4.38 -4.13 -23.90
C LYS A 38 5.38 -3.33 -23.06
N LEU A 39 6.48 -3.94 -22.57
CA LEU A 39 7.39 -3.34 -21.62
C LEU A 39 8.63 -2.74 -22.26
N HIS A 40 8.79 -1.43 -22.13
CA HIS A 40 9.95 -0.67 -22.60
C HIS A 40 10.76 -0.14 -21.43
N PHE A 41 12.02 -0.53 -21.31
CA PHE A 41 12.88 -0.01 -20.23
C PHE A 41 13.74 1.15 -20.73
N LYS A 42 13.87 2.18 -19.88
CA LYS A 42 14.78 3.30 -20.09
C LYS A 42 15.57 3.62 -18.83
N SER A 43 16.89 3.74 -18.94
CA SER A 43 17.74 4.20 -17.85
C SER A 43 17.60 5.71 -17.70
N ILE A 44 17.13 6.17 -16.53
CA ILE A 44 16.92 7.60 -16.24
C ILE A 44 17.25 7.86 -14.78
N ASP A 45 18.02 8.92 -14.56
CA ASP A 45 18.19 9.53 -13.26
C ASP A 45 17.00 10.49 -13.00
N PHE A 46 16.20 10.17 -11.99
CA PHE A 46 15.03 11.01 -11.62
C PHE A 46 15.41 12.34 -10.98
N THR A 47 16.69 12.54 -10.66
CA THR A 47 17.20 13.84 -10.20
C THR A 47 17.46 14.82 -11.35
N ASP A 48 17.55 14.34 -12.60
CA ASP A 48 17.65 15.16 -13.81
C ASP A 48 16.26 15.60 -14.29
N ASP A 49 15.91 16.86 -14.03
CA ASP A 49 14.60 17.43 -14.36
C ASP A 49 14.27 17.37 -15.85
N ARG A 50 15.25 17.60 -16.72
CA ARG A 50 15.01 17.63 -18.18
C ARG A 50 14.72 16.24 -18.72
N ARG A 51 15.49 15.23 -18.29
CA ARG A 51 15.30 13.84 -18.68
C ARG A 51 13.99 13.29 -18.13
N LEU A 52 13.67 13.59 -16.88
CA LEU A 52 12.41 13.19 -16.25
C LEU A 52 11.20 13.78 -16.97
N GLU A 53 11.21 15.11 -17.24
CA GLU A 53 10.14 15.78 -17.97
C GLU A 53 9.96 15.23 -19.39
N SER A 54 11.05 15.04 -20.13
CA SER A 54 11.03 14.48 -21.48
C SER A 54 10.45 13.06 -21.49
N PHE A 55 10.74 12.27 -20.47
CA PHE A 55 10.22 10.90 -20.35
C PHE A 55 8.73 10.85 -20.01
N ILE A 56 8.28 11.74 -19.14
CA ILE A 56 6.86 11.79 -18.67
C ILE A 56 5.95 12.36 -19.75
N ARG A 57 6.43 13.33 -20.51
CA ARG A 57 5.63 14.04 -21.52
C ARG A 57 5.01 13.07 -22.53
N GLY A 58 3.69 13.24 -22.77
CA GLY A 58 2.93 12.41 -23.72
C GLY A 58 2.52 11.02 -23.20
N LYS A 59 2.69 10.75 -21.91
CA LYS A 59 2.11 9.57 -21.26
C LYS A 59 0.71 9.90 -20.72
N ASP A 60 -0.11 8.88 -20.58
CA ASP A 60 -1.45 9.03 -19.99
C ASP A 60 -1.36 9.13 -18.46
N ALA A 61 -0.51 8.32 -17.87
CA ALA A 61 -0.32 8.25 -16.44
C ALA A 61 1.13 7.92 -16.05
N VAL A 62 1.53 8.38 -14.87
CA VAL A 62 2.78 8.02 -14.20
C VAL A 62 2.47 7.33 -12.89
N VAL A 63 3.09 6.19 -12.66
CA VAL A 63 3.14 5.54 -11.35
C VAL A 63 4.54 5.71 -10.78
N SER A 64 4.63 6.29 -9.58
CA SER A 64 5.88 6.31 -8.83
C SER A 64 5.93 5.13 -7.87
N ALA A 65 6.83 4.19 -8.13
CA ALA A 65 7.30 3.15 -7.23
C ALA A 65 8.76 3.42 -6.80
N ALA A 66 9.18 4.67 -6.91
CA ALA A 66 10.47 5.18 -6.46
C ALA A 66 10.43 5.48 -4.95
N PRO A 67 11.58 5.69 -4.29
CA PRO A 67 11.63 6.15 -2.92
C PRO A 67 10.79 7.41 -2.69
N PHE A 68 10.07 7.47 -1.57
CA PHE A 68 9.05 8.48 -1.29
C PHE A 68 9.55 9.94 -1.40
N PHE A 69 10.81 10.19 -1.08
CA PHE A 69 11.41 11.53 -1.18
C PHE A 69 11.52 12.08 -2.62
N LEU A 70 11.40 11.21 -3.65
CA LEU A 70 11.34 11.61 -5.06
C LEU A 70 9.92 11.91 -5.54
N ASN A 71 8.90 11.47 -4.82
CA ASN A 71 7.51 11.55 -5.26
C ASN A 71 7.02 12.99 -5.47
N GLN A 72 7.41 13.91 -4.58
CA GLN A 72 7.04 15.33 -4.74
C GLN A 72 7.57 15.91 -6.04
N LYS A 73 8.81 15.59 -6.39
CA LYS A 73 9.45 16.04 -7.64
C LYS A 73 8.75 15.45 -8.86
N ILE A 74 8.50 14.13 -8.86
CA ILE A 74 7.81 13.44 -9.94
C ILE A 74 6.40 14.02 -10.12
N ALA A 75 5.66 14.21 -9.03
CA ALA A 75 4.32 14.80 -9.05
C ALA A 75 4.31 16.22 -9.61
N ALA A 76 5.33 17.03 -9.29
CA ALA A 76 5.47 18.38 -9.85
C ALA A 76 5.66 18.37 -11.37
N VAL A 77 6.48 17.44 -11.88
CA VAL A 77 6.67 17.26 -13.32
C VAL A 77 5.37 16.77 -13.99
N CYS A 78 4.64 15.83 -13.36
CA CYS A 78 3.34 15.38 -13.85
C CYS A 78 2.33 16.54 -13.93
N SER A 79 2.29 17.41 -12.93
CA SER A 79 1.44 18.61 -12.93
C SER A 79 1.80 19.55 -14.10
N LYS A 80 3.09 19.81 -14.34
CA LYS A 80 3.60 20.63 -15.43
C LYS A 80 3.27 20.05 -16.81
N THR A 81 3.41 18.74 -16.96
CA THR A 81 3.18 18.03 -18.24
C THR A 81 1.73 17.62 -18.47
N LYS A 82 0.85 17.86 -17.50
CA LYS A 82 -0.58 17.48 -17.50
C LYS A 82 -0.79 15.96 -17.63
N VAL A 83 0.08 15.17 -17.00
CA VAL A 83 0.00 13.71 -16.94
C VAL A 83 -0.58 13.30 -15.59
N ALA A 84 -1.42 12.27 -15.55
CA ALA A 84 -1.99 11.76 -14.30
C ALA A 84 -0.88 11.15 -13.43
N TYR A 85 -1.01 11.32 -12.10
CA TYR A 85 -0.01 10.88 -11.13
C TYR A 85 -0.60 9.91 -10.13
N PHE A 86 0.14 8.82 -9.89
CA PHE A 86 -0.16 7.79 -8.90
C PHE A 86 1.12 7.40 -8.16
N ASP A 87 1.02 7.01 -6.90
CA ASP A 87 2.14 6.44 -6.14
C ASP A 87 1.68 5.42 -5.10
N LEU A 88 2.65 4.89 -4.35
CA LEU A 88 2.47 3.86 -3.34
C LEU A 88 2.89 4.34 -1.94
N THR A 89 3.08 5.65 -1.76
CA THR A 89 3.68 6.19 -0.53
C THR A 89 2.78 6.05 0.69
N GLU A 90 3.37 5.67 1.80
CA GLU A 90 2.78 5.76 3.14
C GLU A 90 3.12 7.08 3.84
N ASP A 91 4.05 7.87 3.29
CA ASP A 91 4.55 9.09 3.91
C ASP A 91 3.52 10.22 3.89
N VAL A 92 3.15 10.69 5.09
CA VAL A 92 2.09 11.68 5.30
C VAL A 92 2.49 13.06 4.75
N GLU A 93 3.75 13.47 4.92
CA GLU A 93 4.25 14.77 4.47
C GLU A 93 4.30 14.84 2.95
N THR A 94 4.77 13.77 2.31
CA THR A 94 4.76 13.61 0.85
C THR A 94 3.35 13.70 0.30
N THR A 95 2.39 12.99 0.89
CA THR A 95 0.97 13.06 0.49
C THR A 95 0.39 14.46 0.61
N ALA A 96 0.70 15.18 1.69
CA ALA A 96 0.27 16.57 1.88
C ALA A 96 0.85 17.52 0.81
N ALA A 97 2.11 17.33 0.43
CA ALA A 97 2.76 18.09 -0.63
C ALA A 97 2.12 17.82 -2.00
N ILE A 98 1.87 16.54 -2.34
CA ILE A 98 1.19 16.16 -3.59
C ILE A 98 -0.22 16.74 -3.64
N ARG A 99 -0.96 16.76 -2.52
CA ARG A 99 -2.29 17.39 -2.45
C ARG A 99 -2.25 18.89 -2.81
N LYS A 100 -1.22 19.61 -2.37
CA LYS A 100 -1.06 21.03 -2.73
C LYS A 100 -0.85 21.21 -4.24
N LEU A 101 -0.05 20.34 -4.87
CA LEU A 101 0.16 20.33 -6.32
C LEU A 101 -1.14 20.00 -7.07
N ALA A 102 -1.88 19.02 -6.58
CA ALA A 102 -3.13 18.56 -7.20
C ALA A 102 -4.23 19.62 -7.25
N LYS A 103 -4.25 20.59 -6.31
CA LYS A 103 -5.24 21.71 -6.30
C LYS A 103 -5.24 22.53 -7.61
N ARG A 104 -4.10 22.59 -8.30
CA ARG A 104 -3.94 23.33 -9.57
C ARG A 104 -3.91 22.42 -10.79
N SER A 105 -4.01 21.11 -10.60
CA SER A 105 -3.95 20.14 -11.69
C SER A 105 -5.31 19.94 -12.36
N LYS A 106 -5.28 19.78 -13.69
CA LYS A 106 -6.44 19.37 -14.49
C LYS A 106 -6.49 17.87 -14.74
N THR A 107 -5.56 17.11 -14.19
CA THR A 107 -5.48 15.65 -14.29
C THR A 107 -5.63 15.00 -12.91
N THR A 108 -5.79 13.69 -12.87
CA THR A 108 -5.92 12.91 -11.64
C THR A 108 -4.59 12.84 -10.89
N PHE A 109 -4.62 13.10 -9.59
CA PHE A 109 -3.54 12.89 -8.65
C PHE A 109 -4.04 11.99 -7.53
N MET A 110 -3.60 10.75 -7.52
CA MET A 110 -4.04 9.75 -6.56
C MET A 110 -2.83 9.03 -5.95
N PRO A 111 -2.22 9.58 -4.89
CA PRO A 111 -1.18 8.89 -4.14
C PRO A 111 -1.78 7.75 -3.29
N GLN A 112 -0.91 6.98 -2.64
CA GLN A 112 -1.34 5.96 -1.67
C GLN A 112 -2.15 4.79 -2.29
N CYS A 113 -1.79 4.35 -3.50
CA CYS A 113 -2.52 3.32 -4.24
C CYS A 113 -2.00 1.89 -4.01
N GLY A 114 -1.31 1.62 -2.89
CA GLY A 114 -0.77 0.31 -2.58
C GLY A 114 -1.75 -0.65 -1.90
N LEU A 115 -1.23 -1.44 -0.98
CA LEU A 115 -2.01 -2.29 -0.10
C LEU A 115 -2.50 -1.50 1.13
N ALA A 116 -1.58 -0.91 1.88
CA ALA A 116 -1.81 -0.10 3.06
C ALA A 116 -0.76 1.03 3.15
N PRO A 117 -1.13 2.26 2.81
CA PRO A 117 -2.46 2.72 2.37
C PRO A 117 -2.80 2.29 0.93
N GLY A 118 -4.08 2.16 0.64
CA GLY A 118 -4.58 1.80 -0.69
C GLY A 118 -5.80 0.87 -0.62
N ALA A 119 -5.62 -0.38 -1.00
CA ALA A 119 -6.70 -1.36 -1.03
C ALA A 119 -7.43 -1.51 0.32
N ILE A 120 -6.70 -1.48 1.45
CA ILE A 120 -7.30 -1.54 2.79
C ILE A 120 -8.27 -0.38 3.04
N ASN A 121 -7.97 0.80 2.52
CA ASN A 121 -8.79 2.00 2.67
C ASN A 121 -10.07 1.89 1.83
N ILE A 122 -9.97 1.33 0.62
CA ILE A 122 -11.12 1.02 -0.25
C ILE A 122 -12.06 0.02 0.46
N ILE A 123 -11.49 -1.06 1.01
CA ILE A 123 -12.24 -2.09 1.73
C ILE A 123 -12.92 -1.49 2.95
N GLY A 124 -12.16 -0.82 3.82
CA GLY A 124 -12.67 -0.27 5.06
C GLY A 124 -13.76 0.78 4.86
N SER A 125 -13.56 1.70 3.93
CA SER A 125 -14.56 2.71 3.59
C SER A 125 -15.83 2.07 3.01
N SER A 126 -15.70 1.08 2.15
CA SER A 126 -16.87 0.42 1.54
C SER A 126 -17.70 -0.33 2.57
N LEU A 127 -17.06 -1.04 3.52
CA LEU A 127 -17.78 -1.70 4.61
C LEU A 127 -18.45 -0.67 5.54
N ALA A 128 -17.79 0.45 5.78
CA ALA A 128 -18.36 1.53 6.60
C ALA A 128 -19.63 2.12 5.95
N HIS A 129 -19.67 2.22 4.62
CA HIS A 129 -20.85 2.71 3.90
C HIS A 129 -22.04 1.73 3.89
N GLU A 130 -21.84 0.47 4.25
CA GLU A 130 -22.93 -0.51 4.38
C GLU A 130 -23.76 -0.32 5.66
N LEU A 131 -23.28 0.49 6.61
CA LEU A 131 -23.93 0.72 7.87
C LEU A 131 -24.39 2.19 7.98
N PRO A 132 -25.60 2.45 8.45
CA PRO A 132 -26.15 3.82 8.53
C PRO A 132 -25.42 4.68 9.56
N SER A 133 -24.88 4.08 10.63
CA SER A 133 -24.08 4.75 11.65
C SER A 133 -22.91 3.87 12.05
N VAL A 134 -21.70 4.38 11.89
CA VAL A 134 -20.47 3.62 12.20
C VAL A 134 -19.89 4.08 13.53
N ARG A 135 -19.73 3.13 14.44
CA ARG A 135 -19.09 3.35 15.74
C ARG A 135 -17.58 3.18 15.66
N SER A 136 -17.12 2.06 15.05
CA SER A 136 -15.68 1.80 14.91
C SER A 136 -15.35 1.25 13.53
N LEU A 137 -14.18 1.63 13.03
CA LEU A 137 -13.53 1.09 11.83
C LEU A 137 -12.09 0.69 12.19
N GLU A 138 -11.82 -0.59 12.10
CA GLU A 138 -10.55 -1.21 12.46
C GLU A 138 -9.90 -1.82 11.23
N LEU A 139 -8.70 -1.35 10.90
CA LEU A 139 -7.92 -1.79 9.76
C LEU A 139 -6.68 -2.52 10.26
N ARG A 140 -6.47 -3.76 9.79
CA ARG A 140 -5.34 -4.61 10.17
C ARG A 140 -4.70 -5.19 8.93
N VAL A 141 -3.40 -4.96 8.76
CA VAL A 141 -2.62 -5.54 7.67
C VAL A 141 -1.32 -6.10 8.21
N GLY A 142 -0.93 -7.28 7.76
CA GLY A 142 0.37 -7.87 8.03
C GLY A 142 1.03 -8.34 6.74
N ALA A 143 2.32 -8.10 6.60
CA ALA A 143 3.19 -8.78 5.67
C ALA A 143 4.22 -9.55 6.49
N LEU A 144 4.13 -10.87 6.45
CA LEU A 144 4.84 -11.78 7.35
C LEU A 144 5.56 -12.87 6.56
N PRO A 145 6.75 -13.30 6.97
CA PRO A 145 7.32 -14.52 6.42
C PRO A 145 6.37 -15.69 6.71
N LEU A 146 6.17 -16.57 5.74
CA LEU A 146 5.35 -17.76 5.95
C LEU A 146 6.01 -18.70 6.97
N TYR A 147 7.34 -18.74 6.97
CA TYR A 147 8.18 -19.50 7.90
C TYR A 147 9.27 -18.58 8.43
N ALA A 148 9.25 -18.27 9.71
CA ALA A 148 10.29 -17.49 10.36
C ALA A 148 10.94 -18.31 11.48
N SER A 149 12.27 -18.47 11.42
CA SER A 149 13.05 -19.22 12.38
C SER A 149 13.79 -18.34 13.41
N ASN A 150 13.87 -17.03 13.18
CA ASN A 150 14.51 -16.11 14.11
C ASN A 150 13.57 -15.71 15.26
N SER A 151 14.14 -15.23 16.37
CA SER A 151 13.37 -14.79 17.55
C SER A 151 12.44 -13.61 17.25
N MET A 152 12.82 -12.74 16.31
CA MET A 152 12.00 -11.62 15.85
C MET A 152 10.77 -12.09 15.04
N LYS A 153 10.77 -13.34 14.57
CA LYS A 153 9.75 -13.92 13.68
C LYS A 153 9.46 -13.00 12.49
N TYR A 154 10.50 -12.39 11.96
CA TYR A 154 10.40 -11.42 10.88
C TYR A 154 11.56 -11.58 9.88
N TYR A 155 11.19 -11.53 8.59
CA TYR A 155 12.10 -11.45 7.45
C TYR A 155 11.69 -10.27 6.59
N LEU A 156 12.66 -9.61 5.97
CA LEU A 156 12.40 -8.48 5.08
C LEU A 156 11.71 -8.97 3.79
N SER A 157 10.49 -8.53 3.59
CA SER A 157 9.72 -8.77 2.37
C SER A 157 9.61 -7.52 1.49
N TRP A 158 9.85 -6.33 2.05
CA TRP A 158 9.77 -5.04 1.40
C TRP A 158 10.87 -4.08 1.87
N ASN A 159 10.73 -2.78 1.65
CA ASN A 159 11.76 -1.78 1.90
C ASN A 159 12.04 -1.55 3.38
N THR A 160 13.30 -1.70 3.81
CA THR A 160 13.71 -1.54 5.20
C THR A 160 13.48 -0.12 5.73
N ALA A 161 13.77 0.90 4.93
CA ALA A 161 13.59 2.29 5.36
C ALA A 161 12.11 2.62 5.59
N GLY A 162 11.21 2.08 4.76
CA GLY A 162 9.76 2.20 4.97
C GLY A 162 9.31 1.52 6.26
N LEU A 163 9.76 0.28 6.51
CA LEU A 163 9.48 -0.46 7.73
C LEU A 163 9.89 0.31 8.99
N ILE A 164 11.13 0.83 9.02
CA ILE A 164 11.63 1.63 10.14
C ILE A 164 10.82 2.91 10.31
N ASN A 165 10.47 3.56 9.18
CA ASN A 165 9.66 4.78 9.22
C ASN A 165 8.28 4.54 9.85
N GLU A 166 7.61 3.44 9.52
CA GLU A 166 6.33 3.04 10.13
C GLU A 166 6.42 2.88 11.65
N TYR A 167 7.53 2.33 12.17
CA TYR A 167 7.73 2.07 13.60
C TYR A 167 8.22 3.28 14.39
N CYS A 168 8.73 4.30 13.72
CA CYS A 168 9.32 5.47 14.35
C CYS A 168 8.45 6.74 14.28
N ARG A 169 7.33 6.72 13.55
CA ARG A 169 6.46 7.88 13.41
C ARG A 169 5.13 7.68 14.16
N LEU A 170 4.47 8.79 14.47
CA LEU A 170 3.16 8.76 15.10
C LEU A 170 2.11 8.21 14.12
N SER A 171 1.16 7.46 14.64
CA SER A 171 0.02 6.91 13.91
C SER A 171 -1.21 7.80 14.10
N ASP A 172 -1.81 8.24 13.00
CA ASP A 172 -3.09 8.96 13.05
C ASP A 172 -4.24 7.98 13.34
N MET A 173 -5.20 8.42 14.15
CA MET A 173 -6.40 7.65 14.47
C MET A 173 -7.55 8.59 14.87
N LEU A 174 -8.77 8.08 14.88
CA LEU A 174 -9.90 8.75 15.52
C LEU A 174 -10.18 8.09 16.86
N TYR A 175 -10.37 8.91 17.86
CA TYR A 175 -10.84 8.52 19.19
C TYR A 175 -11.93 9.46 19.65
N ASN A 176 -13.11 8.92 20.01
CA ASN A 176 -14.29 9.71 20.31
C ASN A 176 -14.61 10.77 19.24
N GLY A 177 -14.47 10.42 17.96
CA GLY A 177 -14.77 11.28 16.81
C GLY A 177 -13.73 12.34 16.49
N ARG A 178 -12.63 12.43 17.24
CA ARG A 178 -11.58 13.43 17.06
C ARG A 178 -10.29 12.78 16.59
N ARG A 179 -9.61 13.44 15.68
CA ARG A 179 -8.29 13.00 15.23
C ARG A 179 -7.26 13.21 16.35
N ILE A 180 -6.57 12.14 16.68
CA ILE A 180 -5.45 12.11 17.60
C ILE A 180 -4.28 11.36 16.97
N GLN A 181 -3.12 11.44 17.61
CA GLN A 181 -1.94 10.71 17.24
C GLN A 181 -1.48 9.81 18.39
N GLY A 182 -1.25 8.54 18.07
CA GLY A 182 -0.69 7.55 18.98
C GLY A 182 0.76 7.21 18.62
N LYS A 183 1.52 6.76 19.63
CA LYS A 183 2.88 6.25 19.38
C LYS A 183 2.80 4.92 18.63
N ALA A 184 3.69 4.74 17.66
CA ALA A 184 3.89 3.44 17.05
C ALA A 184 4.32 2.41 18.12
N LEU A 185 4.07 1.13 17.84
CA LEU A 185 4.31 0.00 18.75
C LEU A 185 3.43 -0.02 20.02
N GLU A 186 2.50 0.93 20.17
CA GLU A 186 1.50 0.93 21.26
C GLU A 186 0.17 0.34 20.80
N GLY A 187 -0.79 0.24 21.72
CA GLY A 187 -2.13 -0.28 21.45
C GLY A 187 -2.15 -1.75 21.05
N ILE A 188 -1.27 -2.56 21.65
CA ILE A 188 -1.19 -3.99 21.32
C ILE A 188 -2.53 -4.69 21.53
N GLU A 189 -2.88 -5.55 20.60
CA GLU A 189 -4.00 -6.50 20.68
C GLU A 189 -3.54 -7.86 20.16
N ARG A 190 -4.23 -8.90 20.57
CA ARG A 190 -4.06 -10.26 20.06
C ARG A 190 -5.26 -10.65 19.25
N LEU A 191 -5.03 -11.33 18.13
CA LEU A 191 -6.06 -11.83 17.25
C LEU A 191 -5.69 -13.21 16.74
N THR A 192 -6.68 -14.07 16.56
CA THR A 192 -6.50 -15.39 15.97
C THR A 192 -7.20 -15.41 14.63
N LEU A 193 -6.47 -15.74 13.57
CA LEU A 193 -7.01 -15.89 12.23
C LEU A 193 -6.58 -17.25 11.68
N ASP A 194 -7.57 -18.08 11.31
CA ASP A 194 -7.34 -19.41 10.75
C ASP A 194 -6.42 -20.25 11.65
N GLY A 195 -6.75 -20.29 12.95
CA GLY A 195 -6.01 -21.06 13.97
C GLY A 195 -4.62 -20.54 14.32
N THR A 196 -4.14 -19.48 13.68
CA THR A 196 -2.83 -18.87 13.96
C THR A 196 -3.01 -17.62 14.81
N GLU A 197 -2.22 -17.53 15.89
CA GLU A 197 -2.19 -16.38 16.78
C GLU A 197 -1.27 -15.28 16.22
N TYR A 198 -1.74 -14.04 16.26
CA TYR A 198 -1.01 -12.84 15.85
C TYR A 198 -1.11 -11.76 16.91
N GLU A 199 -0.21 -10.81 16.85
CA GLU A 199 -0.34 -9.52 17.54
C GLU A 199 -0.50 -8.40 16.53
N ALA A 200 -1.21 -7.33 16.92
CA ALA A 200 -1.31 -6.13 16.12
C ALA A 200 -1.10 -4.89 16.99
N PHE A 201 -0.46 -3.89 16.45
CA PHE A 201 -0.10 -2.65 17.14
C PHE A 201 -0.05 -1.48 16.18
N TYR A 202 -0.13 -0.25 16.69
CA TYR A 202 -0.12 0.96 15.88
C TYR A 202 1.18 1.11 15.10
N THR A 203 1.05 1.46 13.82
CA THR A 203 2.14 1.93 12.96
C THR A 203 1.67 3.10 12.12
N SER A 204 2.60 3.92 11.65
CA SER A 204 2.32 5.09 10.85
C SER A 204 1.93 4.74 9.42
N GLY A 205 1.17 5.61 8.76
CA GLY A 205 0.96 5.64 7.32
C GLY A 205 -0.25 4.85 6.82
N GLY A 206 -0.47 3.62 7.28
CA GLY A 206 -1.46 2.71 6.71
C GLY A 206 -2.91 3.18 6.73
N VAL A 207 -3.27 4.09 7.63
CA VAL A 207 -4.62 4.68 7.68
C VAL A 207 -4.91 5.61 6.49
N GLY A 208 -3.89 6.09 5.79
CA GLY A 208 -4.03 7.00 4.66
C GLY A 208 -4.79 8.27 5.03
N THR A 209 -5.82 8.61 4.25
CA THR A 209 -6.67 9.80 4.43
C THR A 209 -7.98 9.54 5.19
N LEU A 210 -8.20 8.33 5.70
CA LEU A 210 -9.46 7.95 6.33
C LEU A 210 -9.79 8.79 7.57
N CYS A 211 -8.81 9.10 8.43
CA CYS A 211 -9.04 9.93 9.61
C CYS A 211 -9.61 11.30 9.24
N GLU A 212 -9.08 11.91 8.17
CA GLU A 212 -9.58 13.20 7.67
C GLU A 212 -11.00 13.08 7.09
N THR A 213 -11.30 11.98 6.40
CA THR A 213 -12.59 11.77 5.75
C THR A 213 -13.70 11.47 6.75
N TYR A 214 -13.36 10.81 7.85
CA TYR A 214 -14.32 10.32 8.84
C TYR A 214 -14.29 11.05 10.18
N GLU A 215 -13.45 12.09 10.34
CA GLU A 215 -13.48 12.94 11.55
C GLU A 215 -14.88 13.50 11.79
N GLY A 216 -15.38 13.36 13.02
CA GLY A 216 -16.74 13.74 13.40
C GLY A 216 -17.87 12.81 12.92
N LYS A 217 -17.54 11.77 12.12
CA LYS A 217 -18.53 10.83 11.56
C LYS A 217 -18.42 9.43 12.14
N ILE A 218 -17.20 9.00 12.46
CA ILE A 218 -16.91 7.70 13.08
C ILE A 218 -16.30 7.98 14.44
N ARG A 219 -16.74 7.27 15.47
CA ARG A 219 -16.26 7.46 16.83
C ARG A 219 -14.79 7.03 16.94
N ASP A 220 -14.47 5.81 16.56
CA ASP A 220 -13.14 5.22 16.68
C ASP A 220 -12.68 4.65 15.34
N LEU A 221 -11.50 5.06 14.87
CA LEU A 221 -10.88 4.57 13.64
C LEU A 221 -9.40 4.41 13.88
N ASN A 222 -8.86 3.23 13.58
CA ASN A 222 -7.43 3.00 13.69
C ASN A 222 -6.91 1.95 12.70
N TYR A 223 -5.62 2.05 12.43
CA TYR A 223 -4.84 1.08 11.67
C TYR A 223 -3.78 0.45 12.58
N LYS A 224 -3.61 -0.86 12.48
CA LYS A 224 -2.54 -1.60 13.14
C LYS A 224 -1.88 -2.57 12.18
N THR A 225 -0.59 -2.74 12.35
CA THR A 225 0.18 -3.75 11.64
C THR A 225 0.13 -5.07 12.37
N ILE A 226 -0.16 -6.16 11.64
CA ILE A 226 -0.15 -7.53 12.17
C ILE A 226 1.27 -8.10 12.11
N ARG A 227 1.69 -8.75 13.20
CA ARG A 227 2.95 -9.51 13.30
C ARG A 227 2.74 -10.80 14.09
N TYR A 228 3.72 -11.69 14.07
CA TYR A 228 3.74 -12.83 14.98
C TYR A 228 4.01 -12.36 16.41
N PRO A 229 3.45 -13.07 17.45
CA PRO A 229 3.61 -12.67 18.84
C PRO A 229 5.06 -12.56 19.28
N GLY A 230 5.39 -11.45 19.94
CA GLY A 230 6.73 -11.12 20.46
C GLY A 230 7.56 -10.18 19.58
N HIS A 231 7.18 -9.96 18.32
CA HIS A 231 7.90 -9.04 17.42
C HIS A 231 7.91 -7.61 17.96
N ARG A 232 6.76 -7.13 18.41
CA ARG A 232 6.60 -5.76 18.94
C ARG A 232 7.54 -5.46 20.10
N ASP A 233 7.70 -6.39 21.03
CA ASP A 233 8.53 -6.18 22.22
C ASP A 233 10.02 -6.11 21.87
N LEU A 234 10.47 -6.95 20.92
CA LEU A 234 11.83 -6.87 20.40
C LEU A 234 12.09 -5.56 19.64
N MET A 235 11.10 -5.08 18.87
CA MET A 235 11.21 -3.78 18.21
C MET A 235 11.26 -2.63 19.22
N LYS A 236 10.48 -2.67 20.30
CA LYS A 236 10.56 -1.67 21.38
C LYS A 236 11.92 -1.69 22.06
N PHE A 237 12.47 -2.86 22.35
CA PHE A 237 13.80 -3.00 22.87
C PHE A 237 14.86 -2.32 21.98
N LEU A 238 14.84 -2.61 20.66
CA LEU A 238 15.79 -2.00 19.73
C LEU A 238 15.63 -0.47 19.67
N LEU A 239 14.40 0.01 19.54
CA LEU A 239 14.13 1.43 19.29
C LEU A 239 14.28 2.29 20.54
N TYR A 240 13.82 1.81 21.70
CA TYR A 240 13.74 2.63 22.92
C TYR A 240 14.80 2.26 23.95
N ASP A 241 15.04 0.98 24.25
CA ASP A 241 16.00 0.60 25.27
C ASP A 241 17.44 0.72 24.75
N LEU A 242 17.68 0.39 23.46
CA LEU A 242 18.97 0.66 22.79
C LEU A 242 19.04 2.04 22.11
N ASN A 243 17.98 2.85 22.21
CA ASN A 243 17.87 4.20 21.64
C ASN A 243 18.18 4.30 20.14
N LEU A 244 17.90 3.24 19.35
CA LEU A 244 18.13 3.24 17.90
C LEU A 244 17.10 4.09 17.14
N ILE A 245 16.04 4.58 17.81
CA ILE A 245 15.07 5.52 17.21
C ILE A 245 15.76 6.83 16.78
N ASP A 246 16.76 7.26 17.52
CA ASP A 246 17.55 8.46 17.21
C ASP A 246 18.70 8.18 16.23
N ASN A 247 19.02 6.91 15.99
CA ASN A 247 20.07 6.48 15.07
C ASN A 247 19.54 5.50 14.02
N ARG A 248 18.53 5.96 13.25
CA ARG A 248 17.82 5.16 12.22
C ARG A 248 18.75 4.63 11.12
N LYS A 249 19.84 5.33 10.84
CA LYS A 249 20.82 4.88 9.86
C LYS A 249 21.46 3.56 10.30
N VAL A 250 21.94 3.49 11.54
CA VAL A 250 22.51 2.26 12.12
C VAL A 250 21.47 1.14 12.15
N LEU A 251 20.23 1.44 12.55
CA LEU A 251 19.16 0.45 12.55
C LEU A 251 18.90 -0.09 11.14
N THR A 252 18.89 0.79 10.13
CA THR A 252 18.70 0.37 8.72
C THR A 252 19.84 -0.53 8.25
N GLU A 253 21.09 -0.17 8.57
CA GLU A 253 22.26 -0.96 8.24
C GLU A 253 22.22 -2.35 8.89
N ILE A 254 21.84 -2.43 10.19
CA ILE A 254 21.65 -3.70 10.89
C ILE A 254 20.58 -4.55 10.20
N PHE A 255 19.44 -3.96 9.87
CA PHE A 255 18.34 -4.71 9.23
C PHE A 255 18.73 -5.20 7.84
N ASP A 256 19.37 -4.37 7.02
CA ASP A 256 19.78 -4.73 5.67
C ASP A 256 20.86 -5.81 5.64
N GLN A 257 21.70 -5.90 6.68
CA GLN A 257 22.79 -6.87 6.79
C GLN A 257 22.39 -8.16 7.48
N GLU A 258 21.60 -8.06 8.57
CA GLU A 258 21.41 -9.18 9.51
C GLU A 258 19.99 -9.79 9.45
N VAL A 259 18.98 -9.05 8.95
CA VAL A 259 17.62 -9.59 8.84
C VAL A 259 17.45 -10.29 7.49
N PRO A 260 17.14 -11.60 7.46
CA PRO A 260 16.99 -12.31 6.20
C PRO A 260 15.90 -11.73 5.32
N VAL A 261 16.12 -11.76 4.01
CA VAL A 261 15.10 -11.39 3.00
C VAL A 261 14.30 -12.63 2.62
N THR A 262 13.00 -12.49 2.44
CA THR A 262 12.14 -13.57 1.96
C THR A 262 11.29 -13.15 0.76
N GLU A 263 11.03 -14.11 -0.12
CA GLU A 263 9.98 -14.05 -1.16
C GLU A 263 8.82 -15.01 -0.84
N THR A 264 8.93 -15.74 0.28
CA THR A 264 7.92 -16.66 0.77
C THR A 264 7.22 -16.02 1.97
N ASP A 265 6.26 -15.17 1.67
CA ASP A 265 5.50 -14.38 2.62
C ASP A 265 3.99 -14.62 2.49
N VAL A 266 3.27 -14.16 3.47
CA VAL A 266 1.81 -14.05 3.47
C VAL A 266 1.42 -12.60 3.82
N VAL A 267 0.49 -12.07 3.04
CA VAL A 267 -0.19 -10.82 3.41
C VAL A 267 -1.52 -11.18 4.05
N ILE A 268 -1.77 -10.60 5.21
CA ILE A 268 -3.00 -10.75 5.97
C ILE A 268 -3.72 -9.41 5.95
N ILE A 269 -4.98 -9.43 5.55
CA ILE A 269 -5.89 -8.28 5.61
C ILE A 269 -7.03 -8.66 6.54
N TYR A 270 -7.29 -7.83 7.52
CA TYR A 270 -8.47 -7.92 8.36
C TYR A 270 -9.04 -6.52 8.58
N VAL A 271 -10.30 -6.34 8.20
CA VAL A 271 -11.05 -5.10 8.41
C VAL A 271 -12.31 -5.44 9.20
N ASN A 272 -12.57 -4.67 10.23
CA ASN A 272 -13.76 -4.82 11.04
C ASN A 272 -14.45 -3.47 11.20
N VAL A 273 -15.75 -3.44 10.95
CA VAL A 273 -16.60 -2.27 11.12
C VAL A 273 -17.77 -2.62 12.04
N VAL A 274 -17.91 -1.86 13.08
CA VAL A 274 -19.05 -1.96 14.00
C VAL A 274 -19.89 -0.71 13.87
N GLY A 275 -21.15 -0.90 13.63
CA GLY A 275 -22.14 0.18 13.52
C GLY A 275 -23.40 -0.11 14.30
N GLN A 276 -24.34 0.79 14.23
CA GLN A 276 -25.63 0.69 14.91
C GLN A 276 -26.74 1.24 14.01
N ASP A 277 -27.88 0.59 14.02
CA ASP A 277 -29.14 1.08 13.46
C ASP A 277 -30.29 0.87 14.44
N HIS A 278 -31.54 0.95 13.94
CA HIS A 278 -32.75 0.74 14.74
C HIS A 278 -32.96 -0.72 15.22
N GLU A 279 -32.30 -1.68 14.58
CA GLU A 279 -32.34 -3.10 14.93
C GLU A 279 -31.27 -3.48 15.96
N GLY A 280 -30.25 -2.62 16.17
CA GLY A 280 -29.21 -2.85 17.15
C GLY A 280 -27.79 -2.64 16.63
N ILE A 281 -26.83 -3.39 17.19
CA ILE A 281 -25.42 -3.33 16.82
C ILE A 281 -25.15 -4.33 15.70
N HIS A 282 -24.55 -3.86 14.62
CA HIS A 282 -24.16 -4.67 13.48
C HIS A 282 -22.64 -4.65 13.30
N GLN A 283 -22.12 -5.77 12.82
CA GLN A 283 -20.72 -5.92 12.47
C GLN A 283 -20.58 -6.35 11.01
N ARG A 284 -19.61 -5.76 10.32
CA ARG A 284 -19.15 -6.18 8.99
C ARG A 284 -17.65 -6.41 9.04
N SER A 285 -17.19 -7.51 8.49
CA SER A 285 -15.76 -7.81 8.47
C SER A 285 -15.33 -8.34 7.10
N PHE A 286 -14.08 -8.09 6.80
CA PHE A 286 -13.37 -8.62 5.64
C PHE A 286 -12.07 -9.23 6.13
N ALA A 287 -11.83 -10.49 5.81
CA ALA A 287 -10.59 -11.18 6.14
C ALA A 287 -10.04 -11.89 4.90
N LYS A 288 -8.75 -11.74 4.64
CA LYS A 288 -8.08 -12.44 3.55
C LYS A 288 -6.61 -12.68 3.85
N LYS A 289 -6.14 -13.89 3.48
CA LYS A 289 -4.72 -14.22 3.36
C LYS A 289 -4.36 -14.26 1.87
N ILE A 290 -3.31 -13.56 1.49
CA ILE A 290 -2.76 -13.53 0.13
C ILE A 290 -1.39 -14.16 0.20
N TYR A 291 -1.10 -15.07 -0.72
CA TYR A 291 0.18 -15.77 -0.81
C TYR A 291 0.94 -15.32 -2.06
N GLY A 292 2.26 -15.54 -2.05
CA GLY A 292 3.06 -15.38 -3.25
C GLY A 292 2.69 -16.38 -4.33
N ASP A 293 2.80 -15.98 -5.61
CA ASP A 293 2.42 -16.80 -6.76
C ASP A 293 3.33 -16.51 -7.96
N HIS A 294 3.13 -17.24 -9.04
CA HIS A 294 3.90 -17.12 -10.28
C HIS A 294 3.14 -16.29 -11.31
N LEU A 295 3.87 -15.43 -12.01
CA LEU A 295 3.41 -14.69 -13.16
C LEU A 295 4.56 -14.69 -14.19
N ASN A 296 4.29 -15.11 -15.43
CA ASN A 296 5.33 -15.25 -16.49
C ASN A 296 6.50 -16.14 -16.07
N GLY A 297 6.24 -17.26 -15.40
CA GLY A 297 7.28 -18.19 -14.95
C GLY A 297 8.18 -17.68 -13.82
N ARG A 298 7.96 -16.43 -13.34
CA ARG A 298 8.66 -15.83 -12.21
C ARG A 298 7.78 -15.82 -10.98
N ARG A 299 8.37 -16.16 -9.83
CA ARG A 299 7.70 -16.04 -8.53
C ARG A 299 7.67 -14.58 -8.05
N TYR A 300 6.55 -14.17 -7.53
CA TYR A 300 6.35 -12.88 -6.85
C TYR A 300 5.83 -13.12 -5.43
N SER A 301 6.32 -12.36 -4.49
CA SER A 301 5.88 -12.45 -3.10
C SER A 301 4.47 -11.90 -2.90
N ALA A 302 3.83 -12.25 -1.78
CA ALA A 302 2.48 -11.79 -1.46
C ALA A 302 2.39 -10.26 -1.37
N ILE A 303 3.40 -9.62 -0.76
CA ILE A 303 3.44 -8.15 -0.66
C ILE A 303 3.64 -7.47 -2.02
N GLN A 304 4.43 -8.07 -2.92
CA GLN A 304 4.59 -7.58 -4.28
C GLN A 304 3.27 -7.64 -5.05
N LEU A 305 2.61 -8.81 -5.03
CA LEU A 305 1.34 -9.03 -5.74
C LEU A 305 0.23 -8.14 -5.20
N SER A 306 0.06 -8.11 -3.89
CA SER A 306 -1.02 -7.30 -3.29
C SER A 306 -0.82 -5.80 -3.53
N THR A 307 0.40 -5.28 -3.33
CA THR A 307 0.67 -3.87 -3.57
C THR A 307 0.50 -3.49 -5.04
N ALA A 308 1.04 -4.29 -5.96
CA ALA A 308 0.90 -4.04 -7.40
C ALA A 308 -0.54 -4.18 -7.90
N ALA A 309 -1.30 -5.14 -7.36
CA ALA A 309 -2.72 -5.31 -7.71
C ALA A 309 -3.58 -4.14 -7.23
N GLY A 310 -3.25 -3.55 -6.07
CA GLY A 310 -3.91 -2.34 -5.57
C GLY A 310 -3.86 -1.23 -6.60
N ILE A 311 -2.65 -0.87 -7.06
CA ILE A 311 -2.49 0.18 -8.05
C ILE A 311 -2.96 -0.22 -9.45
N ALA A 312 -2.80 -1.47 -9.88
CA ALA A 312 -3.28 -1.93 -11.17
C ALA A 312 -4.82 -1.79 -11.29
N GLY A 313 -5.56 -2.15 -10.23
CA GLY A 313 -7.00 -1.94 -10.15
C GLY A 313 -7.39 -0.46 -10.22
N VAL A 314 -6.66 0.43 -9.55
CA VAL A 314 -6.87 1.88 -9.63
C VAL A 314 -6.62 2.40 -11.04
N LEU A 315 -5.56 1.95 -11.71
CA LEU A 315 -5.25 2.35 -13.10
C LEU A 315 -6.33 1.89 -14.07
N GLU A 316 -6.90 0.69 -13.89
CA GLU A 316 -8.03 0.23 -14.69
C GLU A 316 -9.28 1.10 -14.50
N ILE A 317 -9.58 1.52 -13.26
CA ILE A 317 -10.67 2.45 -12.97
C ILE A 317 -10.41 3.82 -13.61
N PHE A 318 -9.15 4.29 -13.55
CA PHE A 318 -8.72 5.52 -14.20
C PHE A 318 -8.88 5.45 -15.73
N SER A 319 -8.44 4.37 -16.37
CA SER A 319 -8.57 4.19 -17.83
C SER A 319 -10.00 4.22 -18.34
N LYS A 320 -10.96 3.81 -17.49
CA LYS A 320 -12.41 3.88 -17.74
C LYS A 320 -13.01 5.28 -17.52
N GLY A 321 -12.17 6.30 -17.21
CA GLY A 321 -12.63 7.68 -16.98
C GLY A 321 -13.43 7.87 -15.68
N LYS A 322 -13.32 6.94 -14.72
CA LYS A 322 -14.11 6.97 -13.47
C LYS A 322 -13.48 7.79 -12.34
N LEU A 323 -12.26 8.29 -12.52
CA LEU A 323 -11.59 9.12 -11.53
C LEU A 323 -11.63 10.60 -11.95
N ARG A 324 -11.98 11.47 -10.99
CA ARG A 324 -12.00 12.91 -11.20
C ARG A 324 -10.59 13.50 -11.32
N SER A 325 -10.47 14.71 -11.86
CA SER A 325 -9.24 15.50 -11.80
C SER A 325 -9.01 16.07 -10.39
N GLY A 326 -7.78 16.48 -10.13
CA GLY A 326 -7.33 16.95 -8.82
C GLY A 326 -6.94 15.81 -7.90
N PHE A 327 -6.93 16.08 -6.59
CA PHE A 327 -6.59 15.07 -5.58
C PHE A 327 -7.73 14.08 -5.37
N VAL A 328 -7.45 12.80 -5.54
CA VAL A 328 -8.39 11.69 -5.34
C VAL A 328 -7.93 10.85 -4.14
N LYS A 329 -8.84 10.56 -3.23
CA LYS A 329 -8.62 9.71 -2.07
C LYS A 329 -9.03 8.27 -2.37
N GLN A 330 -8.36 7.29 -1.78
CA GLN A 330 -8.63 5.86 -1.96
C GLN A 330 -10.06 5.48 -1.58
N GLU A 331 -10.54 6.02 -0.48
CA GLU A 331 -11.87 5.76 0.07
C GLU A 331 -13.04 6.26 -0.81
N PHE A 332 -12.77 6.93 -1.92
CA PHE A 332 -13.79 7.30 -2.90
C PHE A 332 -14.02 6.23 -3.98
N ILE A 333 -13.19 5.19 -4.00
CA ILE A 333 -13.41 4.02 -4.82
C ILE A 333 -14.28 3.03 -4.05
N HIS A 334 -15.39 2.61 -4.65
CA HIS A 334 -16.22 1.55 -4.06
C HIS A 334 -15.58 0.18 -4.27
N LEU A 335 -15.58 -0.67 -3.22
CA LEU A 335 -15.02 -2.01 -3.29
C LEU A 335 -15.61 -2.83 -4.44
N LYS A 336 -16.92 -2.74 -4.68
CA LYS A 336 -17.58 -3.43 -5.82
C LYS A 336 -16.98 -3.04 -7.16
N GLU A 337 -16.61 -1.79 -7.38
CA GLU A 337 -15.97 -1.35 -8.62
C GLU A 337 -14.50 -1.79 -8.67
N PHE A 338 -13.80 -1.76 -7.54
CA PHE A 338 -12.44 -2.25 -7.44
C PHE A 338 -12.34 -3.75 -7.71
N LEU A 339 -13.28 -4.55 -7.17
CA LEU A 339 -13.35 -5.99 -7.39
C LEU A 339 -13.84 -6.39 -8.79
N LYS A 340 -14.32 -5.46 -9.62
CA LYS A 340 -14.59 -5.70 -11.05
C LYS A 340 -13.35 -5.51 -11.93
N THR A 341 -12.27 -4.97 -11.39
CA THR A 341 -11.01 -4.83 -12.11
C THR A 341 -10.29 -6.18 -12.16
N GLN A 342 -9.50 -6.40 -13.20
CA GLN A 342 -8.80 -7.66 -13.40
C GLN A 342 -7.97 -8.09 -12.18
N TRP A 343 -7.12 -7.22 -11.68
CA TRP A 343 -6.24 -7.55 -10.56
C TRP A 343 -6.90 -7.35 -9.19
N GLY A 344 -7.83 -6.42 -9.07
CA GLY A 344 -8.64 -6.25 -7.87
C GLY A 344 -9.47 -7.50 -7.56
N SER A 345 -10.15 -8.05 -8.56
CA SER A 345 -10.89 -9.30 -8.46
C SER A 345 -9.97 -10.45 -8.04
N ARG A 346 -8.87 -10.63 -8.77
CA ARG A 346 -8.00 -11.79 -8.61
C ARG A 346 -7.30 -11.85 -7.26
N ILE A 347 -6.84 -10.74 -6.74
CA ILE A 347 -6.05 -10.67 -5.51
C ILE A 347 -6.92 -10.42 -4.28
N TYR A 348 -7.96 -9.61 -4.40
CA TYR A 348 -8.72 -9.12 -3.25
C TYR A 348 -10.12 -9.69 -3.11
N SER A 349 -10.67 -10.42 -4.11
CA SER A 349 -11.97 -11.07 -3.92
C SER A 349 -11.90 -12.09 -2.78
N PRO A 350 -12.87 -12.10 -1.87
CA PRO A 350 -12.95 -13.13 -0.82
C PRO A 350 -12.97 -14.56 -1.38
N ASP A 351 -13.60 -14.73 -2.54
CA ASP A 351 -13.84 -16.03 -3.18
C ASP A 351 -12.75 -16.44 -4.18
N ALA A 352 -11.71 -15.63 -4.38
CA ALA A 352 -10.65 -15.94 -5.33
C ALA A 352 -9.70 -17.00 -4.77
N GLY A 353 -10.03 -18.26 -5.04
CA GLY A 353 -9.10 -19.39 -4.89
C GLY A 353 -8.25 -19.68 -6.13
N ALA A 354 -8.40 -18.89 -7.21
CA ALA A 354 -7.68 -19.09 -8.46
C ALA A 354 -6.22 -18.61 -8.36
N SER A 355 -5.29 -19.44 -8.82
CA SER A 355 -3.88 -19.09 -8.93
C SER A 355 -3.66 -17.99 -9.97
N VAL A 356 -2.63 -17.15 -9.76
CA VAL A 356 -2.18 -16.15 -10.74
C VAL A 356 -1.71 -16.82 -12.05
N THR A 357 -1.23 -18.04 -11.97
CA THR A 357 -0.80 -18.86 -13.12
C THR A 357 -1.91 -19.16 -14.13
N ASP A 358 -3.18 -19.12 -13.74
CA ASP A 358 -4.31 -19.43 -14.63
C ASP A 358 -4.60 -18.34 -15.68
N LEU A 359 -3.89 -17.19 -15.63
CA LEU A 359 -3.96 -16.15 -16.67
C LEU A 359 -3.10 -16.43 -17.90
N VAL A 360 -2.20 -17.40 -17.83
CA VAL A 360 -1.15 -17.65 -18.85
C VAL A 360 -1.51 -18.82 -19.75
N ARG A 361 -2.76 -19.30 -19.70
CA ARG A 361 -3.29 -20.33 -20.61
C ARG A 361 -4.16 -19.76 -21.68
#